data_32989946fd42acdd7da16443d6744c49
#
_entry.id   32989946fd42acdd7da16443d6744c49
#
_cell.length_a   1.000
_cell.length_b   1.000
_cell.length_c   1.000
_cell.angle_alpha   90.00
_cell.angle_beta   90.00
_cell.angle_gamma   90.00
#
_symmetry.space_group_name_H-M   'P 1'
#
loop_
_entity.id
_entity.type
_entity.pdbx_description
1 polymer ?
#
loop_
_entity_poly.entity_id
_entity_poly.type
_entity_poly.pdbx_seq_one_letter_code
_entity_poly.pdbx_strand_id
1 'polypeptide(L)'
;KSNLKVPVYSHLTYDIVPNQYTVVDRPNVLIIEGVNVLQDGTEYPEFRKKAFISDYIDYSIYVDADEKYLMKWYIDRFLKLKSEAFTDPNCYFHKYAHLSDESAASIAQLIWEAVNHTNLIENILPCRNRANLILKKGKDHHIEEIFLRK
;
A
#
# COMPACT_ATOMS: atom_id res chain seq x y z
N LYS A 1 3.26 24.32 -9.88
CA LYS A 1 2.00 24.99 -9.50
C LYS A 1 1.93 25.07 -7.98
N SER A 2 1.50 26.20 -7.42
CA SER A 2 1.22 26.38 -6.00
C SER A 2 -0.21 25.95 -5.67
N ASN A 3 -0.48 25.60 -4.42
CA ASN A 3 -1.82 25.24 -3.92
C ASN A 3 -2.46 24.05 -4.66
N LEU A 4 -1.74 22.92 -4.73
CA LEU A 4 -2.31 21.69 -5.26
C LEU A 4 -3.34 21.14 -4.26
N LYS A 5 -4.57 20.93 -4.71
CA LYS A 5 -5.63 20.29 -3.92
C LYS A 5 -5.56 18.78 -4.13
N VAL A 6 -5.31 18.04 -3.06
CA VAL A 6 -5.28 16.59 -3.05
C VAL A 6 -6.56 16.09 -2.37
N PRO A 7 -7.36 15.22 -3.01
CA PRO A 7 -8.57 14.67 -2.39
C PRO A 7 -8.26 13.94 -1.08
N VAL A 8 -9.14 14.06 -0.10
CA VAL A 8 -9.06 13.28 1.15
C VAL A 8 -9.70 11.92 0.94
N TYR A 9 -9.00 10.85 1.29
CA TYR A 9 -9.51 9.49 1.27
C TYR A 9 -9.97 9.07 2.67
N SER A 10 -11.07 8.34 2.77
CA SER A 10 -11.60 7.77 4.01
C SER A 10 -11.46 6.25 4.02
N HIS A 11 -10.72 5.72 4.96
CA HIS A 11 -10.65 4.28 5.20
C HIS A 11 -11.97 3.70 5.76
N LEU A 12 -12.81 4.53 6.37
CA LEU A 12 -14.10 4.11 6.88
C LEU A 12 -15.07 3.79 5.73
N THR A 13 -15.22 4.73 4.80
CA THR A 13 -16.13 4.57 3.65
C THR A 13 -15.47 3.89 2.47
N TYR A 14 -14.14 3.69 2.51
CA TYR A 14 -13.31 3.10 1.46
C TYR A 14 -13.41 3.86 0.13
N ASP A 15 -13.50 5.20 0.22
CA ASP A 15 -13.65 6.08 -0.94
C ASP A 15 -13.11 7.50 -0.64
N ILE A 16 -13.04 8.33 -1.67
CA ILE A 16 -12.73 9.76 -1.58
C ILE A 16 -13.87 10.48 -0.89
N VAL A 17 -13.54 11.31 0.10
CA VAL A 17 -14.53 12.15 0.80
C VAL A 17 -14.94 13.30 -0.11
N PRO A 18 -16.23 13.41 -0.50
CA PRO A 18 -16.70 14.45 -1.39
C PRO A 18 -16.38 15.86 -0.87
N ASN A 19 -15.85 16.71 -1.75
CA ASN A 19 -15.55 18.11 -1.47
C ASN A 19 -14.53 18.37 -0.35
N GLN A 20 -13.76 17.37 0.08
CA GLN A 20 -12.67 17.53 1.03
C GLN A 20 -11.31 17.41 0.32
N TYR A 21 -10.39 18.33 0.64
CA TYR A 21 -9.07 18.39 0.02
C TYR A 21 -8.02 18.82 1.04
N THR A 22 -6.85 18.21 0.96
CA THR A 22 -5.63 18.71 1.59
C THR A 22 -4.91 19.62 0.60
N VAL A 23 -4.49 20.80 1.05
CA VAL A 23 -3.72 21.73 0.20
C VAL A 23 -2.24 21.47 0.38
N VAL A 24 -1.55 21.17 -0.72
CA VAL A 24 -0.10 21.02 -0.76
C VAL A 24 0.48 22.27 -1.47
N ASP A 25 1.20 23.10 -0.70
CA ASP A 25 1.80 24.34 -1.22
C ASP A 25 3.31 24.33 -1.03
N ARG A 26 4.01 23.88 -2.04
CA ARG A 26 5.49 23.91 -2.16
C ARG A 26 6.24 23.50 -0.88
N PRO A 27 6.02 22.30 -0.34
CA PRO A 27 6.78 21.84 0.81
C PRO A 27 8.26 21.69 0.45
N ASN A 28 9.15 21.90 1.42
CA ASN A 28 10.59 21.65 1.23
C ASN A 28 10.89 20.15 1.06
N VAL A 29 10.10 19.30 1.71
CA VAL A 29 10.15 17.84 1.59
C VAL A 29 8.73 17.33 1.41
N LEU A 30 8.53 16.47 0.41
CA LEU A 30 7.28 15.76 0.17
C LEU A 30 7.54 14.26 0.25
N ILE A 31 6.87 13.58 1.17
CA ILE A 31 6.91 12.13 1.26
C ILE A 31 5.63 11.59 0.62
N ILE A 32 5.80 10.72 -0.40
CA ILE A 32 4.70 10.02 -1.05
C ILE A 32 4.83 8.54 -0.70
N GLU A 33 3.76 7.97 -0.14
CA GLU A 33 3.68 6.56 0.23
C GLU A 33 2.64 5.88 -0.66
N GLY A 34 2.94 4.67 -1.10
CA GLY A 34 2.03 3.84 -1.87
C GLY A 34 2.72 2.63 -2.48
N VAL A 35 2.00 1.52 -2.59
CA VAL A 35 2.56 0.23 -3.04
C VAL A 35 3.05 0.27 -4.50
N ASN A 36 2.50 1.15 -5.32
CA ASN A 36 2.79 1.22 -6.76
C ASN A 36 3.55 2.49 -7.16
N VAL A 37 4.08 3.29 -6.21
CA VAL A 37 4.71 4.59 -6.52
C VAL A 37 6.03 4.46 -7.29
N LEU A 38 6.68 3.29 -7.26
CA LEU A 38 7.93 3.02 -8.00
C LEU A 38 7.70 2.35 -9.36
N GLN A 39 6.45 2.11 -9.76
CA GLN A 39 6.16 1.59 -11.09
C GLN A 39 6.65 2.54 -12.18
N ASP A 40 7.04 1.97 -13.31
CA ASP A 40 7.35 2.68 -14.55
C ASP A 40 6.65 2.02 -15.75
N GLY A 41 6.80 2.63 -16.92
CA GLY A 41 6.18 2.14 -18.15
C GLY A 41 7.03 1.12 -18.91
N THR A 42 8.12 0.59 -18.36
CA THR A 42 9.03 -0.28 -19.11
C THR A 42 8.40 -1.63 -19.48
N GLU A 43 7.56 -2.17 -18.59
CA GLU A 43 6.88 -3.46 -18.83
C GLU A 43 5.63 -3.32 -19.70
N TYR A 44 5.12 -2.09 -19.89
CA TYR A 44 3.90 -1.82 -20.65
C TYR A 44 4.20 -0.87 -21.81
N PRO A 45 4.43 -1.37 -23.04
CA PRO A 45 4.80 -0.55 -24.19
C PRO A 45 3.84 0.62 -24.49
N GLU A 46 2.55 0.44 -24.20
CA GLU A 46 1.49 1.44 -24.35
C GLU A 46 1.63 2.61 -23.36
N PHE A 47 2.34 2.42 -22.27
CA PHE A 47 2.56 3.45 -21.24
C PHE A 47 3.91 4.15 -21.35
N ARG A 48 4.81 3.72 -22.24
CA ARG A 48 6.18 4.29 -22.40
C ARG A 48 6.23 5.81 -22.62
N LYS A 49 5.13 6.41 -23.07
CA LYS A 49 5.01 7.87 -23.30
C LYS A 49 4.29 8.60 -22.16
N LYS A 50 3.87 7.89 -21.12
CA LYS A 50 3.20 8.49 -19.95
C LYS A 50 4.22 8.78 -18.87
N ALA A 51 4.00 9.86 -18.13
CA ALA A 51 4.78 10.18 -16.94
C ALA A 51 4.30 9.36 -15.75
N PHE A 52 5.22 8.78 -15.03
CA PHE A 52 4.97 8.03 -13.79
C PHE A 52 5.38 8.85 -12.58
N ILE A 53 4.81 8.54 -11.42
CA ILE A 53 5.20 9.19 -10.16
C ILE A 53 6.70 8.98 -9.90
N SER A 54 7.21 7.79 -10.20
CA SER A 54 8.62 7.43 -10.05
C SER A 54 9.58 8.36 -10.81
N ASP A 55 9.13 9.01 -11.89
CA ASP A 55 9.97 9.95 -12.67
C ASP A 55 10.26 11.27 -11.93
N TYR A 56 9.50 11.55 -10.87
CA TYR A 56 9.58 12.79 -10.09
C TYR A 56 10.08 12.57 -8.66
N ILE A 57 10.53 11.36 -8.33
CA ILE A 57 11.04 11.01 -7.00
C ILE A 57 12.55 11.22 -6.96
N ASP A 58 13.04 12.10 -6.09
CA ASP A 58 14.47 12.34 -5.89
C ASP A 58 15.15 11.20 -5.12
N TYR A 59 14.46 10.61 -4.15
CA TYR A 59 14.97 9.51 -3.34
C TYR A 59 13.85 8.53 -2.97
N SER A 60 14.09 7.25 -3.13
CA SER A 60 13.09 6.21 -2.94
C SER A 60 13.53 5.16 -1.93
N ILE A 61 12.58 4.73 -1.12
CA ILE A 61 12.75 3.67 -0.12
C ILE A 61 11.76 2.55 -0.43
N TYR A 62 12.25 1.33 -0.57
CA TYR A 62 11.42 0.13 -0.67
C TYR A 62 11.43 -0.58 0.68
N VAL A 63 10.26 -0.82 1.23
CA VAL A 63 10.09 -1.63 2.44
C VAL A 63 9.82 -3.06 2.02
N ASP A 64 10.79 -3.92 2.23
CA ASP A 64 10.78 -5.33 1.84
C ASP A 64 10.42 -6.23 3.01
N ALA A 65 9.81 -7.38 2.75
CA ALA A 65 9.61 -8.45 3.72
C ALA A 65 9.38 -9.79 3.01
N ASP A 66 9.64 -10.90 3.70
CA ASP A 66 9.31 -12.22 3.18
C ASP A 66 7.79 -12.37 3.02
N GLU A 67 7.36 -12.95 1.91
CA GLU A 67 5.95 -13.11 1.54
C GLU A 67 5.11 -13.79 2.64
N LYS A 68 5.68 -14.82 3.31
CA LYS A 68 5.03 -15.51 4.42
C LYS A 68 4.66 -14.56 5.59
N TYR A 69 5.48 -13.51 5.81
CA TYR A 69 5.19 -12.53 6.84
C TYR A 69 4.14 -11.53 6.36
N LEU A 70 4.20 -11.12 5.10
CA LEU A 70 3.21 -10.21 4.50
C LEU A 70 1.81 -10.80 4.57
N MET A 71 1.64 -12.07 4.18
CA MET A 71 0.35 -12.77 4.27
C MET A 71 -0.14 -12.86 5.71
N LYS A 72 0.75 -13.28 6.63
CA LYS A 72 0.39 -13.36 8.04
C LYS A 72 -0.06 -12.00 8.60
N TRP A 73 0.71 -10.94 8.36
CA TRP A 73 0.38 -9.60 8.84
C TRP A 73 -0.91 -9.06 8.24
N TYR A 74 -1.19 -9.40 6.99
CA TYR A 74 -2.45 -9.05 6.34
C TYR A 74 -3.66 -9.69 7.04
N ILE A 75 -3.58 -11.00 7.32
CA ILE A 75 -4.64 -11.75 8.01
C ILE A 75 -4.80 -11.21 9.45
N ASP A 76 -3.71 -11.06 10.19
CA ASP A 76 -3.72 -10.53 11.57
C ASP A 76 -4.36 -9.13 11.61
N ARG A 77 -4.00 -8.26 10.67
CA ARG A 77 -4.60 -6.92 10.54
C ARG A 77 -6.09 -6.98 10.21
N PHE A 78 -6.50 -7.88 9.33
CA PHE A 78 -7.90 -8.05 8.97
C PHE A 78 -8.73 -8.47 10.19
N LEU A 79 -8.26 -9.44 10.98
CA LEU A 79 -8.91 -9.90 12.20
C LEU A 79 -8.99 -8.79 13.25
N LYS A 80 -7.93 -8.01 13.41
CA LYS A 80 -7.93 -6.85 14.29
C LYS A 80 -8.96 -5.82 13.85
N LEU A 81 -8.99 -5.44 12.58
CA LEU A 81 -9.96 -4.49 12.04
C LEU A 81 -11.40 -5.01 12.16
N LYS A 82 -11.61 -6.32 12.00
CA LYS A 82 -12.91 -6.96 12.21
C LYS A 82 -13.45 -6.71 13.63
N SER A 83 -12.61 -6.83 14.64
CA SER A 83 -13.00 -6.62 16.04
C SER A 83 -13.10 -5.14 16.44
N GLU A 84 -12.58 -4.24 15.65
CA GLU A 84 -12.52 -2.79 15.93
C GLU A 84 -13.36 -2.00 14.90
N ALA A 85 -12.73 -1.59 13.81
CA ALA A 85 -13.30 -0.66 12.83
C ALA A 85 -14.52 -1.22 12.07
N PHE A 86 -14.56 -2.54 11.80
CA PHE A 86 -15.67 -3.14 11.06
C PHE A 86 -16.97 -3.21 11.89
N THR A 87 -16.91 -3.01 13.20
CA THR A 87 -18.10 -2.94 14.06
C THR A 87 -18.92 -1.68 13.81
N ASP A 88 -18.34 -0.61 13.24
CA ASP A 88 -19.07 0.59 12.85
C ASP A 88 -20.00 0.28 11.68
N PRO A 89 -21.33 0.51 11.80
CA PRO A 89 -22.29 0.30 10.71
C PRO A 89 -22.01 1.12 9.45
N ASN A 90 -21.27 2.23 9.56
CA ASN A 90 -20.88 3.07 8.42
C ASN A 90 -19.61 2.56 7.73
N CYS A 91 -18.93 1.55 8.28
CA CYS A 91 -17.74 0.98 7.68
C CYS A 91 -18.10 0.16 6.43
N TYR A 92 -17.39 0.41 5.33
CA TYR A 92 -17.55 -0.37 4.09
C TYR A 92 -17.42 -1.89 4.33
N PHE A 93 -16.56 -2.28 5.27
CA PHE A 93 -16.30 -3.67 5.62
C PHE A 93 -17.18 -4.21 6.76
N HIS A 94 -18.19 -3.46 7.20
CA HIS A 94 -19.11 -3.87 8.28
C HIS A 94 -19.73 -5.27 8.07
N LYS A 95 -19.95 -5.66 6.82
CA LYS A 95 -20.45 -7.00 6.44
C LYS A 95 -19.62 -8.17 6.99
N TYR A 96 -18.35 -7.94 7.34
CA TYR A 96 -17.45 -8.95 7.90
C TYR A 96 -17.43 -8.98 9.43
N ALA A 97 -18.02 -7.99 10.11
CA ALA A 97 -18.00 -7.87 11.57
C ALA A 97 -18.59 -9.08 12.31
N HIS A 98 -19.59 -9.73 11.69
CA HIS A 98 -20.35 -10.83 12.30
C HIS A 98 -19.78 -12.23 11.99
N LEU A 99 -18.72 -12.31 11.23
CA LEU A 99 -18.09 -13.60 10.91
C LEU A 99 -17.34 -14.18 12.11
N SER A 100 -17.24 -15.51 12.19
CA SER A 100 -16.25 -16.14 13.07
C SER A 100 -14.82 -15.75 12.67
N ASP A 101 -13.86 -15.88 13.58
CA ASP A 101 -12.47 -15.56 13.27
C ASP A 101 -11.90 -16.49 12.20
N GLU A 102 -12.30 -17.78 12.21
CA GLU A 102 -11.90 -18.73 11.17
C GLU A 102 -12.45 -18.33 9.78
N SER A 103 -13.74 -17.95 9.70
CA SER A 103 -14.35 -17.53 8.44
C SER A 103 -13.72 -16.22 7.95
N ALA A 104 -13.46 -15.29 8.85
CA ALA A 104 -12.82 -14.02 8.52
C ALA A 104 -11.37 -14.22 8.04
N ALA A 105 -10.60 -15.10 8.70
CA ALA A 105 -9.24 -15.44 8.28
C ALA A 105 -9.21 -16.11 6.90
N SER A 106 -10.16 -17.03 6.63
CA SER A 106 -10.28 -17.67 5.32
C SER A 106 -10.60 -16.66 4.21
N ILE A 107 -11.49 -15.70 4.47
CA ILE A 107 -11.78 -14.62 3.52
C ILE A 107 -10.57 -13.71 3.31
N ALA A 108 -9.88 -13.35 4.38
CA ALA A 108 -8.67 -12.55 4.28
C ALA A 108 -7.59 -13.25 3.45
N GLN A 109 -7.43 -14.56 3.63
CA GLN A 109 -6.50 -15.35 2.83
C GLN A 109 -6.90 -15.35 1.34
N LEU A 110 -8.16 -15.58 1.02
CA LEU A 110 -8.64 -15.55 -0.38
C LEU A 110 -8.40 -14.17 -1.03
N ILE A 111 -8.65 -13.08 -0.30
CA ILE A 111 -8.38 -11.73 -0.80
C ILE A 111 -6.88 -11.51 -0.98
N TRP A 112 -6.06 -11.99 -0.06
CA TRP A 112 -4.61 -11.93 -0.20
C TRP A 112 -4.16 -12.63 -1.49
N GLU A 113 -4.54 -13.87 -1.68
CA GLU A 113 -4.14 -14.69 -2.84
C GLU A 113 -4.62 -14.09 -4.17
N ALA A 114 -5.89 -13.66 -4.22
CA ALA A 114 -6.50 -13.18 -5.47
C ALA A 114 -6.08 -11.75 -5.86
N VAL A 115 -5.75 -10.90 -4.89
CA VAL A 115 -5.53 -9.46 -5.14
C VAL A 115 -4.14 -9.03 -4.70
N ASN A 116 -3.82 -9.17 -3.41
CA ASN A 116 -2.61 -8.56 -2.87
C ASN A 116 -1.34 -9.27 -3.33
N HIS A 117 -1.35 -10.61 -3.34
CA HIS A 117 -0.23 -11.41 -3.82
C HIS A 117 0.00 -11.20 -5.32
N THR A 118 -1.05 -11.22 -6.11
CA THR A 118 -0.95 -10.92 -7.55
C THR A 118 -0.33 -9.55 -7.79
N ASN A 119 -0.82 -8.50 -7.08
CA ASN A 119 -0.24 -7.16 -7.18
C ASN A 119 1.22 -7.11 -6.68
N LEU A 120 1.55 -7.87 -5.62
CA LEU A 120 2.93 -7.97 -5.12
C LEU A 120 3.87 -8.50 -6.21
N ILE A 121 3.51 -9.62 -6.83
CA ILE A 121 4.37 -10.29 -7.82
C ILE A 121 4.46 -9.51 -9.12
N GLU A 122 3.32 -9.01 -9.61
CA GLU A 122 3.26 -8.38 -10.94
C GLU A 122 3.73 -6.91 -10.92
N ASN A 123 3.49 -6.18 -9.84
CA ASN A 123 3.64 -4.73 -9.84
C ASN A 123 4.63 -4.18 -8.81
N ILE A 124 4.72 -4.79 -7.62
CA ILE A 124 5.49 -4.23 -6.51
C ILE A 124 6.91 -4.79 -6.50
N LEU A 125 7.04 -6.11 -6.53
CA LEU A 125 8.34 -6.80 -6.45
C LEU A 125 9.28 -6.46 -7.60
N PRO A 126 8.84 -6.33 -8.86
CA PRO A 126 9.70 -5.90 -9.96
C PRO A 126 10.35 -4.51 -9.73
N CYS A 127 9.67 -3.63 -9.00
CA CYS A 127 10.17 -2.28 -8.71
C CYS A 127 11.22 -2.24 -7.58
N ARG A 128 11.42 -3.32 -6.85
CA ARG A 128 12.32 -3.40 -5.68
C ARG A 128 13.74 -2.89 -5.99
N ASN A 129 14.31 -3.35 -7.08
CA ASN A 129 15.69 -3.02 -7.46
C ASN A 129 15.86 -1.59 -8.02
N ARG A 130 14.77 -0.85 -8.18
CA ARG A 130 14.79 0.56 -8.59
C ARG A 130 14.96 1.50 -7.40
N ALA A 131 14.65 1.06 -6.20
CA ALA A 131 14.78 1.87 -5.01
C ALA A 131 16.23 2.26 -4.71
N ASN A 132 16.43 3.46 -4.18
CA ASN A 132 17.73 3.91 -3.68
C ASN A 132 18.11 3.20 -2.37
N LEU A 133 17.11 2.89 -1.56
CA LEU A 133 17.26 2.20 -0.27
C LEU A 133 16.24 1.09 -0.16
N ILE A 134 16.66 -0.10 0.29
CA ILE A 134 15.77 -1.20 0.63
C ILE A 134 15.91 -1.48 2.12
N LEU A 135 14.79 -1.46 2.84
CA LEU A 135 14.69 -1.79 4.24
C LEU A 135 13.98 -3.14 4.37
N LYS A 136 14.71 -4.20 4.67
CA LYS A 136 14.12 -5.53 4.86
C LYS A 136 13.62 -5.70 6.29
N LYS A 137 12.32 -5.91 6.42
CA LYS A 137 11.65 -6.18 7.69
C LYS A 137 11.62 -7.67 7.99
N GLY A 138 11.97 -8.00 9.21
CA GLY A 138 11.78 -9.34 9.74
C GLY A 138 10.38 -9.56 10.32
N LYS A 139 10.22 -10.76 10.88
CA LYS A 139 8.97 -11.27 11.44
C LYS A 139 8.29 -10.29 12.42
N ASP A 140 9.08 -9.60 13.26
CA ASP A 140 8.60 -8.73 14.33
C ASP A 140 8.56 -7.25 13.92
N HIS A 141 8.51 -6.97 12.62
CA HIS A 141 8.51 -5.64 12.00
C HIS A 141 9.78 -4.82 12.19
N HIS A 142 10.82 -5.34 12.84
CA HIS A 142 12.12 -4.68 12.90
C HIS A 142 12.86 -4.78 11.57
N ILE A 143 13.71 -3.78 11.30
CA ILE A 143 14.59 -3.81 10.13
C ILE A 143 15.76 -4.74 10.46
N GLU A 144 15.90 -5.80 9.66
CA GLU A 144 16.98 -6.80 9.80
C GLU A 144 18.14 -6.52 8.84
N GLU A 145 17.83 -6.00 7.65
CA GLU A 145 18.82 -5.72 6.63
C GLU A 145 18.54 -4.37 5.94
N ILE A 146 19.62 -3.69 5.54
CA ILE A 146 19.57 -2.42 4.81
C ILE A 146 20.44 -2.55 3.58
N PHE A 147 19.87 -2.31 2.39
CA PHE A 147 20.58 -2.31 1.12
C PHE A 147 20.56 -0.89 0.52
N LEU A 148 21.72 -0.31 0.34
CA LEU A 148 21.88 0.99 -0.30
C LEU A 148 22.38 0.79 -1.73
N ARG A 149 21.68 1.37 -2.70
CA ARG A 149 22.11 1.39 -4.10
C ARG A 149 23.27 2.36 -4.24
N LYS A 150 24.39 1.86 -4.80
CA LYS A 150 25.58 2.65 -5.14
C LYS A 150 25.42 3.33 -6.50
#